data_47bcde202cf3d1f4a20473576e0b1251
#
_entry.id   47bcde202cf3d1f4a20473576e0b1251
#
_cell.length_a   1.000
_cell.length_b   1.000
_cell.length_c   1.000
_cell.angle_alpha   90.00
_cell.angle_beta   90.00
_cell.angle_gamma   90.00
#
_symmetry.space_group_name_H-M   'P 1'
#
loop_
_entity.id
_entity.type
_entity.pdbx_description
1 polymer ?
#
loop_
_entity_poly.entity_id
_entity_poly.type
_entity_poly.pdbx_seq_one_letter_code
_entity_poly.pdbx_strand_id
1 'polypeptide(L)'
;MKDTVFISFFTPNGRYPELAIKLKKSLDKFNLKSHIVKINRSFRTWEEGTCYKPTFIFQSLLKFRTNIVWLDIDTEVWQYPHLLFEDHDFAIYNWIADNDHHLYGKIPYDPNTKSLMCSGGVQKYSYTAPSIHLLLSWIEILRETKNKTREDDPFLDVVFNKGKFNLNTLWLPKTYNRMDKHSIFWSKIKKDSIVINHDYKGGGHRNTDISDIKGF
;
A
#
# COMPACT_ATOMS: atom_id res chain seq x y z
N MET A 1 -21.41 6.78 6.38
CA MET A 1 -20.09 6.35 5.84
C MET A 1 -20.13 4.84 5.71
N LYS A 2 -19.61 4.28 4.61
CA LYS A 2 -19.46 2.82 4.49
C LYS A 2 -18.50 2.34 5.59
N ASP A 3 -18.82 1.21 6.22
CA ASP A 3 -17.94 0.61 7.23
C ASP A 3 -16.56 0.34 6.61
N THR A 4 -15.48 0.61 7.33
CA THR A 4 -14.10 0.46 6.83
C THR A 4 -13.26 -0.23 7.87
N VAL A 5 -12.50 -1.25 7.47
CA VAL A 5 -11.62 -2.01 8.36
C VAL A 5 -10.17 -1.80 7.94
N PHE A 6 -9.35 -1.31 8.87
CA PHE A 6 -7.91 -1.17 8.71
C PHE A 6 -7.25 -2.51 8.98
N ILE A 7 -6.46 -3.00 8.04
CA ILE A 7 -5.84 -4.32 8.13
C ILE A 7 -4.33 -4.25 8.00
N SER A 8 -3.66 -5.15 8.65
CA SER A 8 -2.23 -5.43 8.48
C SER A 8 -1.93 -6.86 8.92
N PHE A 9 -0.79 -7.38 8.53
CA PHE A 9 -0.24 -8.58 9.14
C PHE A 9 1.22 -8.40 9.52
N PHE A 10 1.70 -9.26 10.40
CA PHE A 10 3.10 -9.32 10.79
C PHE A 10 3.54 -10.75 11.09
N THR A 11 4.83 -11.01 10.92
CA THR A 11 5.48 -12.23 11.41
C THR A 11 6.02 -12.01 12.83
N PRO A 12 6.15 -13.07 13.65
CA PRO A 12 6.57 -12.92 15.06
C PRO A 12 8.04 -12.49 15.24
N ASN A 13 8.79 -12.30 14.15
CA ASN A 13 10.22 -12.10 14.16
C ASN A 13 10.61 -10.62 14.21
N GLY A 14 11.79 -10.33 14.79
CA GLY A 14 12.38 -9.00 14.80
C GLY A 14 11.51 -7.96 15.52
N ARG A 15 11.40 -6.77 14.94
CA ARG A 15 10.67 -5.62 15.51
C ARG A 15 9.17 -5.61 15.18
N TYR A 16 8.69 -6.53 14.33
CA TYR A 16 7.30 -6.50 13.84
C TYR A 16 6.23 -6.56 14.94
N PRO A 17 6.39 -7.36 16.04
CA PRO A 17 5.42 -7.33 17.13
C PRO A 17 5.27 -5.96 17.80
N GLU A 18 6.39 -5.22 17.98
CA GLU A 18 6.35 -3.87 18.57
C GLU A 18 5.68 -2.87 17.62
N LEU A 19 5.96 -2.98 16.32
CA LEU A 19 5.32 -2.16 15.30
C LEU A 19 3.81 -2.41 15.24
N ALA A 20 3.38 -3.66 15.36
CA ALA A 20 1.96 -4.02 15.41
C ALA A 20 1.24 -3.36 16.59
N ILE A 21 1.88 -3.32 17.75
CA ILE A 21 1.35 -2.62 18.93
C ILE A 21 1.25 -1.10 18.67
N LYS A 22 2.27 -0.49 18.06
CA LYS A 22 2.26 0.94 17.71
C LYS A 22 1.14 1.28 16.73
N LEU A 23 1.04 0.52 15.64
CA LEU A 23 -0.02 0.70 14.65
C LEU A 23 -1.40 0.56 15.30
N LYS A 24 -1.61 -0.50 16.10
CA LYS A 24 -2.89 -0.72 16.80
C LYS A 24 -3.26 0.46 17.69
N LYS A 25 -2.32 0.94 18.53
CA LYS A 25 -2.55 2.09 19.39
C LYS A 25 -2.90 3.37 18.62
N SER A 26 -2.26 3.60 17.48
CA SER A 26 -2.54 4.77 16.65
C SER A 26 -3.94 4.71 16.02
N LEU A 27 -4.40 3.53 15.62
CA LEU A 27 -5.75 3.31 15.11
C LEU A 27 -6.81 3.47 16.21
N ASP A 28 -6.55 2.93 17.39
CA ASP A 28 -7.46 3.03 18.56
C ASP A 28 -7.68 4.48 19.01
N LYS A 29 -6.66 5.33 18.92
CA LYS A 29 -6.75 6.76 19.22
C LYS A 29 -7.88 7.46 18.47
N PHE A 30 -8.20 6.98 17.27
CA PHE A 30 -9.25 7.53 16.41
C PHE A 30 -10.49 6.62 16.31
N ASN A 31 -10.62 5.61 17.19
CA ASN A 31 -11.69 4.62 17.16
C ASN A 31 -11.83 3.91 15.80
N LEU A 32 -10.71 3.68 15.09
CA LEU A 32 -10.70 3.03 13.80
C LEU A 32 -10.75 1.50 13.96
N LYS A 33 -11.74 0.87 13.32
CA LYS A 33 -11.88 -0.59 13.33
C LYS A 33 -10.68 -1.24 12.66
N SER A 34 -9.98 -2.12 13.36
CA SER A 34 -8.74 -2.71 12.85
C SER A 34 -8.70 -4.23 13.00
N HIS A 35 -7.96 -4.88 12.09
CA HIS A 35 -7.69 -6.31 12.08
C HIS A 35 -6.22 -6.55 11.74
N ILE A 36 -5.36 -6.50 12.77
CA ILE A 36 -3.92 -6.73 12.66
C ILE A 36 -3.65 -8.17 13.07
N VAL A 37 -3.08 -8.97 12.19
CA VAL A 37 -2.95 -10.42 12.35
C VAL A 37 -1.50 -10.85 12.46
N LYS A 38 -1.19 -11.57 13.52
CA LYS A 38 0.05 -12.35 13.60
C LYS A 38 -0.11 -13.58 12.70
N ILE A 39 0.77 -13.72 11.71
CA ILE A 39 0.81 -14.91 10.86
C ILE A 39 2.00 -15.78 11.25
N ASN A 40 1.75 -17.07 11.44
CA ASN A 40 2.78 -18.07 11.78
C ASN A 40 3.36 -18.73 10.52
N ARG A 41 3.40 -17.99 9.40
CA ARG A 41 4.00 -18.42 8.15
C ARG A 41 5.44 -17.95 8.07
N SER A 42 6.35 -18.84 7.76
CA SER A 42 7.72 -18.49 7.41
C SER A 42 7.77 -18.12 5.93
N PHE A 43 8.31 -16.94 5.63
CA PHE A 43 8.69 -16.53 4.29
C PHE A 43 10.20 -16.74 4.14
N ARG A 44 10.65 -17.22 2.97
CA ARG A 44 12.08 -17.47 2.71
C ARG A 44 12.84 -16.17 2.53
N THR A 45 12.18 -15.16 1.97
CA THR A 45 12.73 -13.82 1.75
C THR A 45 11.72 -12.76 2.17
N TRP A 46 12.18 -11.53 2.30
CA TRP A 46 11.33 -10.38 2.58
C TRP A 46 10.35 -10.12 1.43
N GLU A 47 10.82 -10.25 0.19
CA GLU A 47 10.01 -10.08 -1.02
C GLU A 47 8.86 -11.11 -1.09
N GLU A 48 9.12 -12.36 -0.70
CA GLU A 48 8.06 -13.36 -0.59
C GLU A 48 6.99 -12.94 0.44
N GLY A 49 7.42 -12.31 1.52
CA GLY A 49 6.54 -11.76 2.56
C GLY A 49 5.68 -10.61 2.02
N THR A 50 6.28 -9.65 1.32
CA THR A 50 5.53 -8.53 0.73
C THR A 50 4.55 -9.02 -0.34
N CYS A 51 4.93 -9.96 -1.18
CA CYS A 51 4.08 -10.57 -2.21
C CYS A 51 2.88 -11.37 -1.65
N TYR A 52 2.80 -11.60 -0.34
CA TYR A 52 1.60 -12.16 0.29
C TYR A 52 0.51 -11.10 0.55
N LYS A 53 0.86 -9.82 0.52
CA LYS A 53 -0.03 -8.67 0.77
C LYS A 53 -1.36 -8.75 0.00
N PRO A 54 -1.39 -8.86 -1.34
CA PRO A 54 -2.66 -8.86 -2.07
C PRO A 54 -3.57 -10.04 -1.71
N THR A 55 -2.99 -11.21 -1.42
CA THR A 55 -3.76 -12.37 -0.95
C THR A 55 -4.43 -12.07 0.40
N PHE A 56 -3.72 -11.46 1.34
CA PHE A 56 -4.27 -11.10 2.64
C PHE A 56 -5.34 -10.01 2.53
N ILE A 57 -5.12 -8.99 1.68
CA ILE A 57 -6.10 -7.93 1.40
C ILE A 57 -7.37 -8.54 0.81
N PHE A 58 -7.25 -9.39 -0.21
CA PHE A 58 -8.39 -10.05 -0.85
C PHE A 58 -9.19 -10.92 0.11
N GLN A 59 -8.52 -11.76 0.92
CA GLN A 59 -9.17 -12.57 1.94
C GLN A 59 -9.91 -11.71 2.97
N SER A 60 -9.32 -10.59 3.37
CA SER A 60 -9.93 -9.64 4.30
C SER A 60 -11.16 -8.97 3.68
N LEU A 61 -11.07 -8.58 2.41
CA LEU A 61 -12.18 -7.96 1.67
C LEU A 61 -13.40 -8.91 1.60
N LEU A 62 -13.17 -10.19 1.32
CA LEU A 62 -14.21 -11.21 1.29
C LEU A 62 -14.77 -11.51 2.69
N LYS A 63 -13.91 -11.57 3.71
CA LYS A 63 -14.29 -11.84 5.10
C LYS A 63 -15.20 -10.76 5.67
N PHE A 64 -14.83 -9.50 5.48
CA PHE A 64 -15.54 -8.38 6.10
C PHE A 64 -16.67 -7.83 5.22
N ARG A 65 -16.63 -8.07 3.90
CA ARG A 65 -17.60 -7.56 2.90
C ARG A 65 -17.82 -6.05 3.01
N THR A 66 -16.76 -5.32 3.30
CA THR A 66 -16.74 -3.87 3.47
C THR A 66 -15.44 -3.28 2.93
N ASN A 67 -15.28 -1.96 2.98
CA ASN A 67 -14.05 -1.33 2.55
C ASN A 67 -12.87 -1.77 3.43
N ILE A 68 -11.74 -2.04 2.80
CA ILE A 68 -10.49 -2.43 3.46
C ILE A 68 -9.45 -1.36 3.22
N VAL A 69 -8.73 -0.99 4.28
CA VAL A 69 -7.51 -0.18 4.21
C VAL A 69 -6.35 -1.04 4.67
N TRP A 70 -5.45 -1.33 3.76
CA TRP A 70 -4.16 -1.91 4.08
C TRP A 70 -3.22 -0.83 4.63
N LEU A 71 -2.54 -1.15 5.71
CA LEU A 71 -1.43 -0.37 6.24
C LEU A 71 -0.22 -1.29 6.43
N ASP A 72 0.94 -0.90 5.91
CA ASP A 72 2.18 -1.60 6.25
C ASP A 72 2.37 -1.55 7.77
N ILE A 73 2.94 -2.62 8.35
CA ILE A 73 3.00 -2.78 9.81
C ILE A 73 3.84 -1.71 10.52
N ASP A 74 4.73 -1.05 9.79
CA ASP A 74 5.58 0.04 10.26
C ASP A 74 4.99 1.43 10.00
N THR A 75 3.68 1.50 9.76
CA THR A 75 2.94 2.76 9.69
C THR A 75 2.36 3.16 11.04
N GLU A 76 2.05 4.43 11.19
CA GLU A 76 1.40 5.02 12.36
C GLU A 76 0.43 6.12 11.93
N VAL A 77 -0.82 6.05 12.38
CA VAL A 77 -1.84 7.07 12.07
C VAL A 77 -1.69 8.23 13.07
N TRP A 78 -1.33 9.41 12.55
CA TRP A 78 -1.14 10.62 13.37
C TRP A 78 -2.34 11.54 13.39
N GLN A 79 -3.14 11.54 12.31
CA GLN A 79 -4.39 12.28 12.19
C GLN A 79 -5.48 11.39 11.63
N TYR A 80 -6.75 11.80 11.80
CA TYR A 80 -7.88 11.07 11.27
C TYR A 80 -7.82 11.02 9.73
N PRO A 81 -7.81 9.82 9.11
CA PRO A 81 -7.52 9.65 7.68
C PRO A 81 -8.78 9.80 6.82
N HIS A 82 -9.34 11.00 6.71
CA HIS A 82 -10.63 11.30 6.05
C HIS A 82 -10.74 10.73 4.65
N LEU A 83 -9.69 10.90 3.81
CA LEU A 83 -9.71 10.46 2.41
C LEU A 83 -9.92 8.96 2.24
N LEU A 84 -9.54 8.16 3.24
CA LEU A 84 -9.74 6.70 3.19
C LEU A 84 -11.19 6.27 3.39
N PHE A 85 -12.08 7.20 3.75
CA PHE A 85 -13.52 6.96 3.90
C PHE A 85 -14.35 7.49 2.73
N GLU A 86 -13.74 8.20 1.78
CA GLU A 86 -14.40 8.71 0.58
C GLU A 86 -14.82 7.56 -0.36
N ASP A 87 -15.77 7.82 -1.24
CA ASP A 87 -16.35 6.80 -2.13
C ASP A 87 -15.51 6.61 -3.40
N HIS A 88 -14.38 5.92 -3.25
CA HIS A 88 -13.49 5.49 -4.33
C HIS A 88 -13.31 3.97 -4.28
N ASP A 89 -13.18 3.32 -5.43
CA ASP A 89 -12.90 1.89 -5.50
C ASP A 89 -11.51 1.55 -4.97
N PHE A 90 -10.54 2.39 -5.32
CA PHE A 90 -9.14 2.21 -4.99
C PHE A 90 -8.49 3.54 -4.61
N ALA A 91 -7.65 3.54 -3.58
CA ALA A 91 -6.83 4.70 -3.23
C ALA A 91 -5.42 4.26 -2.84
N ILE A 92 -4.41 4.99 -3.34
CA ILE A 92 -2.99 4.72 -3.11
C ILE A 92 -2.16 5.98 -3.38
N TYR A 93 -0.98 6.08 -2.81
CA TYR A 93 -0.02 7.11 -3.20
C TYR A 93 0.63 6.77 -4.56
N ASN A 94 0.62 7.74 -5.47
CA ASN A 94 1.17 7.57 -6.82
C ASN A 94 2.28 8.60 -7.08
N TRP A 95 3.49 8.11 -7.31
CA TRP A 95 4.66 8.96 -7.59
C TRP A 95 4.48 9.85 -8.81
N ILE A 96 3.80 9.39 -9.86
CA ILE A 96 3.58 10.17 -11.10
C ILE A 96 2.68 11.39 -10.83
N ALA A 97 1.74 11.25 -9.91
CA ALA A 97 0.78 12.31 -9.57
C ALA A 97 1.34 13.34 -8.57
N ASP A 98 2.55 13.16 -8.04
CA ASP A 98 3.19 14.09 -7.11
C ASP A 98 4.26 14.92 -7.83
N ASN A 99 4.15 16.25 -7.78
CA ASN A 99 5.09 17.17 -8.41
C ASN A 99 6.48 17.21 -7.76
N ASP A 100 6.61 16.63 -6.61
CA ASP A 100 7.82 16.65 -5.79
C ASP A 100 8.55 15.30 -5.75
N HIS A 101 8.33 14.41 -6.70
CA HIS A 101 8.86 13.03 -6.71
C HIS A 101 10.37 12.91 -6.99
N HIS A 102 11.20 13.71 -6.36
CA HIS A 102 12.65 13.75 -6.58
C HIS A 102 13.39 12.43 -6.34
N LEU A 103 12.78 11.46 -5.67
CA LEU A 103 13.38 10.15 -5.41
C LEU A 103 13.71 9.38 -6.69
N TYR A 104 12.93 9.55 -7.74
CA TYR A 104 13.08 8.82 -8.99
C TYR A 104 13.44 9.69 -10.19
N GLY A 105 13.81 10.95 -10.00
CA GLY A 105 14.52 11.90 -10.85
C GLY A 105 14.19 12.00 -12.34
N LYS A 106 13.48 11.04 -12.90
CA LYS A 106 13.17 10.93 -14.33
C LYS A 106 11.69 10.63 -14.61
N ILE A 107 10.86 10.56 -13.58
CA ILE A 107 9.43 10.30 -13.77
C ILE A 107 8.76 11.62 -14.11
N PRO A 108 8.09 11.73 -15.26
CA PRO A 108 7.37 12.97 -15.59
C PRO A 108 6.19 13.14 -14.63
N TYR A 109 6.05 14.33 -14.08
CA TYR A 109 4.88 14.70 -13.30
C TYR A 109 3.66 14.84 -14.20
N ASP A 110 2.59 14.13 -13.84
CA ASP A 110 1.27 14.27 -14.44
C ASP A 110 0.18 14.13 -13.37
N PRO A 111 -0.44 15.25 -12.93
CA PRO A 111 -1.50 15.22 -11.93
C PRO A 111 -2.78 14.53 -12.40
N ASN A 112 -2.95 14.39 -13.72
CA ASN A 112 -4.10 13.72 -14.35
C ASN A 112 -3.76 12.31 -14.84
N THR A 113 -2.62 11.78 -14.41
CA THR A 113 -2.15 10.47 -14.85
C THR A 113 -3.19 9.38 -14.58
N LYS A 114 -3.33 8.49 -15.57
CA LYS A 114 -4.06 7.23 -15.43
C LYS A 114 -3.12 6.05 -15.18
N SER A 115 -1.81 6.32 -15.20
CA SER A 115 -0.79 5.31 -14.91
C SER A 115 -0.41 5.33 -13.44
N LEU A 116 -0.07 4.18 -12.91
CA LEU A 116 0.35 3.98 -11.54
C LEU A 116 1.86 3.72 -11.47
N MET A 117 2.52 4.41 -10.57
CA MET A 117 3.77 4.03 -9.94
C MET A 117 3.57 4.23 -8.44
N CYS A 118 3.25 3.18 -7.75
CA CYS A 118 2.76 3.29 -6.38
C CYS A 118 3.86 3.29 -5.31
N SER A 119 3.49 3.72 -4.13
CA SER A 119 4.11 3.33 -2.88
C SER A 119 3.04 2.66 -2.02
N GLY A 120 3.19 1.35 -1.84
CA GLY A 120 2.14 0.46 -1.36
C GLY A 120 1.96 0.40 0.16
N GLY A 121 2.58 1.30 0.91
CA GLY A 121 2.45 1.31 2.38
C GLY A 121 1.05 1.63 2.90
N VAL A 122 0.26 2.36 2.10
CA VAL A 122 -1.14 2.70 2.40
C VAL A 122 -1.98 2.46 1.15
N GLN A 123 -2.96 1.57 1.25
CA GLN A 123 -3.83 1.21 0.13
C GLN A 123 -5.27 1.04 0.61
N LYS A 124 -6.24 1.55 -0.14
CA LYS A 124 -7.66 1.32 0.11
C LYS A 124 -8.27 0.51 -1.03
N TYR A 125 -9.11 -0.44 -0.68
CA TYR A 125 -9.95 -1.22 -1.60
C TYR A 125 -11.38 -1.21 -1.12
N SER A 126 -12.31 -0.73 -1.94
CA SER A 126 -13.74 -0.84 -1.66
C SER A 126 -14.26 -2.23 -2.03
N TYR A 127 -15.32 -2.67 -1.36
CA TYR A 127 -15.96 -3.95 -1.68
C TYR A 127 -16.81 -3.80 -2.96
N THR A 128 -16.13 -3.70 -4.11
CA THR A 128 -16.72 -3.52 -5.44
C THR A 128 -16.08 -4.49 -6.44
N ALA A 129 -16.79 -4.77 -7.52
CA ALA A 129 -16.29 -5.67 -8.56
C ALA A 129 -14.96 -5.18 -9.19
N PRO A 130 -14.77 -3.87 -9.51
CA PRO A 130 -13.49 -3.38 -10.03
C PRO A 130 -12.30 -3.60 -9.06
N SER A 131 -12.49 -3.32 -7.77
CA SER A 131 -11.44 -3.55 -6.75
C SER A 131 -11.08 -5.03 -6.60
N ILE A 132 -12.09 -5.89 -6.60
CA ILE A 132 -11.91 -7.35 -6.55
C ILE A 132 -11.13 -7.81 -7.78
N HIS A 133 -11.48 -7.33 -8.97
CA HIS A 133 -10.78 -7.67 -10.21
C HIS A 133 -9.31 -7.24 -10.18
N LEU A 134 -9.02 -6.01 -9.72
CA LEU A 134 -7.63 -5.55 -9.55
C LEU A 134 -6.83 -6.49 -8.63
N LEU A 135 -7.39 -6.85 -7.47
CA LEU A 135 -6.72 -7.73 -6.51
C LEU A 135 -6.49 -9.14 -7.05
N LEU A 136 -7.46 -9.71 -7.76
CA LEU A 136 -7.31 -11.03 -8.38
C LEU A 136 -6.23 -11.03 -9.45
N SER A 137 -6.18 -10.01 -10.31
CA SER A 137 -5.14 -9.87 -11.33
C SER A 137 -3.76 -9.69 -10.72
N TRP A 138 -3.66 -8.96 -9.59
CA TRP A 138 -2.41 -8.82 -8.85
C TRP A 138 -1.94 -10.14 -8.22
N ILE A 139 -2.86 -10.93 -7.67
CA ILE A 139 -2.56 -12.27 -7.15
C ILE A 139 -2.12 -13.21 -8.27
N GLU A 140 -2.77 -13.14 -9.43
CA GLU A 140 -2.47 -13.99 -10.58
C GLU A 140 -1.05 -13.77 -11.11
N ILE A 141 -0.65 -12.53 -11.39
CA ILE A 141 0.71 -12.23 -11.85
C ILE A 141 1.77 -12.69 -10.84
N LEU A 142 1.50 -12.53 -9.54
CA LEU A 142 2.39 -13.02 -8.48
C LEU A 142 2.46 -14.54 -8.42
N ARG A 143 1.40 -15.27 -8.79
CA ARG A 143 1.43 -16.74 -8.86
C ARG A 143 2.21 -17.25 -10.05
N GLU A 144 2.11 -16.56 -11.18
CA GLU A 144 2.83 -16.90 -12.42
C GLU A 144 4.33 -16.59 -12.34
N THR A 145 4.71 -15.63 -11.52
CA THR A 145 6.11 -15.25 -11.31
C THR A 145 6.81 -16.25 -10.39
N LYS A 146 7.67 -17.11 -10.96
CA LYS A 146 8.36 -18.19 -10.23
C LYS A 146 9.36 -17.69 -9.19
N ASN A 147 10.15 -16.68 -9.55
CA ASN A 147 11.19 -16.10 -8.69
C ASN A 147 10.78 -14.69 -8.26
N LYS A 148 10.38 -14.55 -7.01
CA LYS A 148 10.04 -13.25 -6.42
C LYS A 148 11.31 -12.58 -5.92
N THR A 149 12.00 -11.90 -6.83
CA THR A 149 13.22 -11.14 -6.54
C THR A 149 12.92 -9.67 -6.23
N ARG A 150 11.63 -9.32 -6.16
CA ARG A 150 11.12 -7.96 -5.97
C ARG A 150 10.02 -7.92 -4.94
N GLU A 151 9.84 -6.75 -4.37
CA GLU A 151 8.66 -6.37 -3.60
C GLU A 151 7.38 -6.39 -4.44
N ASP A 152 6.26 -6.27 -3.79
CA ASP A 152 4.92 -6.38 -4.38
C ASP A 152 4.50 -5.17 -5.25
N ASP A 153 4.99 -3.96 -4.95
CA ASP A 153 4.60 -2.71 -5.62
C ASP A 153 4.78 -2.73 -7.15
N PRO A 154 5.93 -3.17 -7.74
CA PRO A 154 6.10 -3.22 -9.19
C PRO A 154 5.08 -4.14 -9.90
N PHE A 155 4.63 -5.21 -9.24
CA PHE A 155 3.61 -6.08 -9.82
C PHE A 155 2.24 -5.40 -9.84
N LEU A 156 1.90 -4.64 -8.81
CA LEU A 156 0.67 -3.85 -8.80
C LEU A 156 0.67 -2.79 -9.90
N ASP A 157 1.81 -2.11 -10.11
CA ASP A 157 1.96 -1.12 -11.19
C ASP A 157 1.72 -1.74 -12.56
N VAL A 158 2.35 -2.90 -12.82
CA VAL A 158 2.19 -3.61 -14.10
C VAL A 158 0.73 -3.99 -14.32
N VAL A 159 0.09 -4.59 -13.33
CA VAL A 159 -1.32 -4.99 -13.42
C VAL A 159 -2.23 -3.80 -13.65
N PHE A 160 -2.05 -2.75 -12.86
CA PHE A 160 -2.88 -1.54 -12.96
C PHE A 160 -2.73 -0.87 -14.33
N ASN A 161 -1.50 -0.70 -14.82
CA ASN A 161 -1.21 0.02 -16.04
C ASN A 161 -1.62 -0.73 -17.31
N LYS A 162 -1.63 -2.05 -17.27
CA LYS A 162 -1.97 -2.89 -18.43
C LYS A 162 -3.40 -3.43 -18.38
N GLY A 163 -3.98 -3.50 -17.20
CA GLY A 163 -5.36 -3.93 -17.02
C GLY A 163 -6.37 -2.87 -17.46
N LYS A 164 -7.56 -3.34 -17.83
CA LYS A 164 -8.69 -2.47 -18.16
C LYS A 164 -9.68 -2.50 -17.00
N PHE A 165 -9.30 -1.84 -15.91
CA PHE A 165 -10.17 -1.71 -14.74
C PHE A 165 -10.99 -0.42 -14.85
N ASN A 166 -12.29 -0.51 -14.66
CA ASN A 166 -13.16 0.68 -14.53
C ASN A 166 -13.18 1.12 -13.05
N LEU A 167 -12.02 1.56 -12.56
CA LEU A 167 -11.81 1.97 -11.17
C LEU A 167 -12.04 3.47 -10.99
N ASN A 168 -12.87 3.83 -10.01
CA ASN A 168 -12.85 5.16 -9.44
C ASN A 168 -11.66 5.24 -8.46
N THR A 169 -10.56 5.87 -8.91
CA THR A 169 -9.28 5.87 -8.20
C THR A 169 -8.98 7.24 -7.59
N LEU A 170 -8.52 7.23 -6.32
CA LEU A 170 -8.00 8.39 -5.62
C LEU A 170 -6.48 8.26 -5.45
N TRP A 171 -5.73 9.25 -5.95
CA TRP A 171 -4.31 9.38 -5.62
C TRP A 171 -4.17 10.05 -4.25
N LEU A 172 -3.67 9.31 -3.27
CA LEU A 172 -3.47 9.83 -1.93
C LEU A 172 -2.32 10.86 -1.94
N PRO A 173 -2.47 11.97 -1.23
CA PRO A 173 -1.36 12.91 -1.08
C PRO A 173 -0.24 12.31 -0.21
N LYS A 174 0.99 12.80 -0.36
CA LYS A 174 2.18 12.36 0.37
C LYS A 174 2.04 12.40 1.90
N THR A 175 1.12 13.20 2.43
CA THR A 175 0.80 13.24 3.86
C THR A 175 0.19 11.94 4.38
N TYR A 176 -0.32 11.08 3.49
CA TYR A 176 -0.84 9.76 3.80
C TYR A 176 0.19 8.63 3.71
N ASN A 177 1.39 8.92 3.21
CA ASN A 177 2.45 7.92 3.06
C ASN A 177 3.82 8.53 3.36
N ARG A 178 3.90 9.36 4.40
CA ARG A 178 5.14 10.05 4.75
C ARG A 178 6.16 9.05 5.29
N MET A 179 7.32 8.97 4.64
CA MET A 179 8.44 8.12 5.02
C MET A 179 9.50 8.90 5.80
N ASP A 180 9.72 8.52 7.05
CA ASP A 180 10.49 9.30 8.03
C ASP A 180 11.95 9.56 7.65
N LYS A 181 12.60 8.65 6.93
CA LYS A 181 14.06 8.71 6.74
C LYS A 181 14.49 8.72 5.27
N HIS A 182 13.54 8.80 4.35
CA HIS A 182 13.83 8.45 2.97
C HIS A 182 14.38 9.57 2.11
N SER A 183 14.22 10.82 2.44
CA SER A 183 14.87 11.93 1.72
C SER A 183 14.56 13.31 2.31
N ILE A 184 15.36 14.28 1.89
CA ILE A 184 15.13 15.73 2.05
C ILE A 184 13.69 16.11 1.63
N PHE A 185 13.11 15.41 0.68
CA PHE A 185 11.77 15.60 0.15
C PHE A 185 10.67 15.41 1.21
N TRP A 186 10.71 14.31 1.97
CA TRP A 186 9.75 14.04 3.02
C TRP A 186 9.92 14.96 4.23
N SER A 187 11.13 15.48 4.45
CA SER A 187 11.41 16.45 5.51
C SER A 187 10.74 17.81 5.28
N LYS A 188 10.35 18.13 4.02
CA LYS A 188 9.61 19.35 3.68
C LYS A 188 8.12 19.28 4.06
N ILE A 189 7.58 18.11 4.38
CA ILE A 189 6.20 17.97 4.83
C ILE A 189 6.13 18.48 6.26
N LYS A 190 5.25 19.45 6.51
CA LYS A 190 5.02 19.94 7.87
C LYS A 190 4.51 18.81 8.75
N LYS A 191 5.08 18.65 9.93
CA LYS A 191 4.76 17.55 10.84
C LYS A 191 3.28 17.49 11.22
N ASP A 192 2.67 18.65 11.40
CA ASP A 192 1.25 18.81 11.74
C ASP A 192 0.29 18.52 10.56
N SER A 193 0.79 18.35 9.34
CA SER A 193 -0.01 17.94 8.19
C SER A 193 0.05 16.44 7.90
N ILE A 194 0.91 15.69 8.58
CA ILE A 194 1.08 14.26 8.35
C ILE A 194 -0.14 13.50 8.90
N VAL A 195 -0.80 12.74 8.04
CA VAL A 195 -1.93 11.89 8.40
C VAL A 195 -1.46 10.48 8.77
N ILE A 196 -0.64 9.88 7.93
CA ILE A 196 -0.04 8.56 8.16
C ILE A 196 1.47 8.66 7.98
N ASN A 197 2.20 8.31 9.03
CA ASN A 197 3.64 8.22 9.02
C ASN A 197 4.07 6.78 8.78
N HIS A 198 5.09 6.57 7.95
CA HIS A 198 5.64 5.27 7.62
C HIS A 198 7.10 5.23 8.12
N ASP A 199 7.37 4.45 9.18
CA ASP A 199 8.73 4.28 9.73
C ASP A 199 9.56 3.32 8.85
N TYR A 200 9.63 3.64 7.56
CA TYR A 200 10.37 2.85 6.60
C TYR A 200 11.88 2.90 6.89
N LYS A 201 12.45 1.77 7.22
CA LYS A 201 13.89 1.60 7.48
C LYS A 201 14.64 0.87 6.37
N GLY A 202 13.95 0.54 5.30
CA GLY A 202 14.56 -0.06 4.12
C GLY A 202 15.42 0.96 3.37
N GLY A 203 16.65 0.57 3.00
CA GLY A 203 17.57 1.37 2.19
C GLY A 203 17.51 1.04 0.70
N GLY A 204 16.50 0.29 0.26
CA GLY A 204 16.39 -0.17 -1.11
C GLY A 204 15.89 0.94 -2.04
N HIS A 205 16.61 1.19 -3.13
CA HIS A 205 16.02 1.85 -4.27
C HIS A 205 15.01 0.89 -4.89
N ARG A 206 13.79 1.39 -5.16
CA ARG A 206 12.80 0.63 -5.90
C ARG A 206 13.41 0.18 -7.23
N ASN A 207 13.41 -1.11 -7.49
CA ASN A 207 13.79 -1.61 -8.81
C ASN A 207 12.62 -1.37 -9.76
N THR A 208 12.75 -0.37 -10.63
CA THR A 208 11.73 0.01 -11.62
C THR A 208 11.81 -0.79 -12.92
N ASP A 209 12.84 -1.60 -13.11
CA ASP A 209 12.92 -2.51 -14.24
C ASP A 209 11.91 -3.65 -14.06
N ILE A 210 10.95 -3.73 -14.93
CA ILE A 210 9.84 -4.73 -14.95
C ILE A 210 9.94 -5.71 -16.11
N SER A 211 11.07 -5.72 -16.82
CA SER A 211 11.26 -6.53 -18.05
C SER A 211 11.16 -8.04 -17.79
N ASP A 212 11.39 -8.49 -16.57
CA ASP A 212 11.32 -9.89 -16.15
C ASP A 212 9.91 -10.32 -15.67
N ILE A 213 8.95 -9.40 -15.59
CA ILE A 213 7.56 -9.73 -15.25
C ILE A 213 6.88 -10.31 -16.49
N LYS A 214 6.69 -11.64 -16.50
CA LYS A 214 6.08 -12.35 -17.62
C LYS A 214 4.58 -12.07 -17.73
N GLY A 215 4.08 -12.11 -18.96
CA GLY A 215 2.65 -12.02 -19.24
C GLY A 215 2.12 -10.61 -19.51
N PHE A 216 3.03 -9.63 -19.54
CA PHE A 216 2.61 -8.24 -19.76
C PHE A 216 3.53 -7.51 -20.72
#